data_c255faf7c4f70c1b154485344d9bbef4
#
_entry.id   c255faf7c4f70c1b154485344d9bbef4
#
_cell.length_a   1.000
_cell.length_b   1.000
_cell.length_c   1.000
_cell.angle_alpha   90.00
_cell.angle_beta   90.00
_cell.angle_gamma   90.00
#
_symmetry.space_group_name_H-M   'P 1'
#
loop_
_entity.id
_entity.type
_entity.pdbx_description
1 polymer ?
#
loop_
_entity_poly.entity_id
_entity_poly.type
_entity_poly.pdbx_seq_one_letter_code
_entity_poly.pdbx_strand_id
1 'polypeptide(L)'
;MNYIKLIYLSIFCGIISILAFFNIVYSYYLNLYLNLNTYIYTFLLSIFLAIIFYISKSKKEKKTSIYEKILTIFFGYFLLPLVIAIPFYFSIYNLTFVNSYFEAISGFTSTGFTIFDNINHIDQSLILWRSASQWIGGLYFLFSIILLIDIFDNSFKRSLTNFISFNKAETLKQSFKIFFLYSLITLGIFVILNIFEVRMFNSLNLAMTIISSGGFLPSNNLSNILINNSQIIITSLLMLISFFSIFLSYNLIFTKNHNLNFFNEDIHLLLYFLTLLFIFFIFFNFDNNFSEIFLALTSSVSNIGFSLNDSSENLSFIFLILVIIGGSFFSTSSGIRFLKIYSLFKYSINEILSYSR
;
A
#
# COMPACT_ATOMS: atom_id res chain seq x y z
N MET A 1 20.55 13.97 18.12
CA MET A 1 19.16 13.67 17.73
C MET A 1 18.43 14.84 17.05
N ASN A 2 19.11 15.91 16.70
CA ASN A 2 18.48 17.07 16.02
C ASN A 2 18.20 16.87 14.52
N TYR A 3 18.56 15.73 13.96
CA TYR A 3 18.51 15.44 12.53
C TYR A 3 17.27 14.65 12.09
N ILE A 4 16.46 14.14 13.03
CA ILE A 4 15.26 13.34 12.74
C ILE A 4 14.02 14.16 13.10
N LYS A 5 13.06 14.21 12.19
CA LYS A 5 11.75 14.83 12.48
C LYS A 5 10.89 13.88 13.31
N LEU A 6 11.12 13.87 14.61
CA LEU A 6 10.45 12.96 15.57
C LEU A 6 8.93 13.09 15.59
N ILE A 7 8.38 14.24 15.18
CA ILE A 7 6.93 14.41 15.12
C ILE A 7 6.25 13.42 14.16
N TYR A 8 6.91 13.07 13.05
CA TYR A 8 6.35 12.14 12.10
C TYR A 8 6.36 10.71 12.62
N LEU A 9 7.43 10.33 13.31
CA LEU A 9 7.52 9.03 13.99
C LEU A 9 6.49 8.95 15.12
N SER A 10 6.28 10.04 15.85
CA SER A 10 5.22 10.14 16.87
C SER A 10 3.84 9.86 16.29
N ILE A 11 3.50 10.45 15.15
CA ILE A 11 2.20 10.22 14.48
C ILE A 11 2.04 8.75 14.09
N PHE A 12 3.05 8.13 13.48
CA PHE A 12 2.95 6.74 13.06
C PHE A 12 2.93 5.77 14.25
N CYS A 13 3.68 6.02 15.32
CA CYS A 13 3.52 5.27 16.57
C CYS A 13 2.11 5.43 17.16
N GLY A 14 1.51 6.62 17.05
CA GLY A 14 0.12 6.87 17.42
C GLY A 14 -0.88 6.05 16.57
N ILE A 15 -0.66 5.96 15.26
CA ILE A 15 -1.51 5.13 14.36
C ILE A 15 -1.37 3.65 14.73
N ILE A 16 -0.16 3.15 14.98
CA ILE A 16 0.06 1.77 15.43
C ILE A 16 -0.68 1.51 16.75
N SER A 17 -0.66 2.46 17.68
CA SER A 17 -1.39 2.32 18.95
C SER A 17 -2.90 2.23 18.75
N ILE A 18 -3.47 3.04 17.86
CA ILE A 18 -4.91 3.00 17.54
C ILE A 18 -5.28 1.63 16.94
N LEU A 19 -4.47 1.11 16.02
CA LEU A 19 -4.73 -0.20 15.42
C LEU A 19 -4.53 -1.35 16.41
N ALA A 20 -3.54 -1.26 17.32
CA ALA A 20 -3.37 -2.21 18.41
C ALA A 20 -4.60 -2.18 19.35
N PHE A 21 -5.10 -1.00 19.70
CA PHE A 21 -6.33 -0.86 20.49
C PHE A 21 -7.54 -1.45 19.77
N PHE A 22 -7.69 -1.20 18.48
CA PHE A 22 -8.75 -1.81 17.68
C PHE A 22 -8.66 -3.34 17.71
N ASN A 23 -7.45 -3.90 17.62
CA ASN A 23 -7.23 -5.34 17.68
C ASN A 23 -7.50 -5.93 19.09
N ILE A 24 -7.25 -5.17 20.16
CA ILE A 24 -7.64 -5.54 21.53
C ILE A 24 -9.16 -5.65 21.61
N VAL A 25 -9.90 -4.64 21.15
CA VAL A 25 -11.37 -4.63 21.16
C VAL A 25 -11.93 -5.78 20.32
N TYR A 26 -11.37 -6.00 19.13
CA TYR A 26 -11.74 -7.11 18.25
C TYR A 26 -11.54 -8.47 18.92
N SER A 27 -10.37 -8.69 19.51
CA SER A 27 -10.04 -9.94 20.22
C SER A 27 -10.94 -10.18 21.42
N TYR A 28 -11.24 -9.13 22.18
CA TYR A 28 -12.13 -9.22 23.32
C TYR A 28 -13.57 -9.55 22.92
N TYR A 29 -14.11 -8.88 21.90
CA TYR A 29 -15.46 -9.06 21.42
C TYR A 29 -15.71 -10.47 20.84
N LEU A 30 -14.73 -11.03 20.15
CA LEU A 30 -14.80 -12.37 19.54
C LEU A 30 -14.26 -13.49 20.44
N ASN A 31 -13.94 -13.21 21.72
CA ASN A 31 -13.37 -14.17 22.66
C ASN A 31 -12.04 -14.81 22.20
N LEU A 32 -11.23 -14.07 21.43
CA LEU A 32 -9.93 -14.50 20.93
C LEU A 32 -8.82 -14.10 21.92
N TYR A 33 -8.78 -14.72 23.09
CA TYR A 33 -7.90 -14.28 24.19
C TYR A 33 -6.43 -14.75 24.04
N LEU A 34 -6.13 -15.68 23.15
CA LEU A 34 -4.83 -16.32 23.03
C LEU A 34 -3.68 -15.31 22.86
N ASN A 35 -3.86 -14.31 22.01
CA ASN A 35 -2.85 -13.31 21.70
C ASN A 35 -3.20 -11.91 22.24
N LEU A 36 -4.25 -11.75 23.05
CA LEU A 36 -4.73 -10.45 23.51
C LEU A 36 -3.66 -9.64 24.24
N ASN A 37 -2.89 -10.27 25.11
CA ASN A 37 -1.83 -9.59 25.87
C ASN A 37 -0.76 -8.98 24.96
N THR A 38 -0.47 -9.59 23.82
CA THR A 38 0.53 -9.10 22.88
C THR A 38 0.13 -7.75 22.27
N TYR A 39 -1.17 -7.54 22.01
CA TYR A 39 -1.69 -6.26 21.52
C TYR A 39 -1.69 -5.20 22.61
N ILE A 40 -1.91 -5.58 23.88
CA ILE A 40 -1.79 -4.66 25.02
C ILE A 40 -0.35 -4.17 25.15
N TYR A 41 0.64 -5.05 25.06
CA TYR A 41 2.06 -4.66 25.10
C TYR A 41 2.40 -3.73 23.93
N THR A 42 1.92 -4.02 22.73
CA THR A 42 2.14 -3.18 21.55
C THR A 42 1.49 -1.81 21.71
N PHE A 43 0.27 -1.75 22.24
CA PHE A 43 -0.45 -0.52 22.53
C PHE A 43 0.31 0.37 23.51
N LEU A 44 0.72 -0.20 24.65
CA LEU A 44 1.46 0.55 25.69
C LEU A 44 2.79 1.05 25.18
N LEU A 45 3.55 0.21 24.47
CA LEU A 45 4.86 0.59 23.94
C LEU A 45 4.75 1.64 22.85
N SER A 46 3.79 1.49 21.92
CA SER A 46 3.59 2.44 20.83
C SER A 46 3.13 3.81 21.33
N ILE A 47 2.23 3.87 22.32
CA ILE A 47 1.83 5.14 22.99
C ILE A 47 3.04 5.77 23.69
N PHE A 48 3.81 4.99 24.44
CA PHE A 48 4.98 5.49 25.13
C PHE A 48 6.00 6.11 24.16
N LEU A 49 6.29 5.43 23.07
CA LEU A 49 7.16 5.96 22.00
C LEU A 49 6.57 7.21 21.35
N ALA A 50 5.27 7.21 21.09
CA ALA A 50 4.58 8.38 20.51
C ALA A 50 4.74 9.62 21.39
N ILE A 51 4.56 9.47 22.70
CA ILE A 51 4.72 10.54 23.68
C ILE A 51 6.19 11.01 23.76
N ILE A 52 7.15 10.08 23.83
CA ILE A 52 8.58 10.43 23.87
C ILE A 52 8.97 11.22 22.63
N PHE A 53 8.60 10.76 21.45
CA PHE A 53 8.92 11.47 20.21
C PHE A 53 8.21 12.82 20.10
N TYR A 54 7.01 12.93 20.63
CA TYR A 54 6.28 14.21 20.69
C TYR A 54 6.95 15.24 21.61
N ILE A 55 7.36 14.82 22.81
CA ILE A 55 8.05 15.70 23.78
C ILE A 55 9.43 16.09 23.27
N SER A 56 10.16 15.15 22.66
CA SER A 56 11.51 15.36 22.14
C SER A 56 11.58 16.19 20.86
N LYS A 57 10.40 16.61 20.29
CA LYS A 57 10.40 17.45 19.10
C LYS A 57 11.07 18.80 19.38
N SER A 58 11.90 19.27 18.45
CA SER A 58 12.49 20.61 18.54
C SER A 58 11.42 21.68 18.42
N LYS A 59 11.43 22.65 19.36
CA LYS A 59 10.51 23.80 19.34
C LYS A 59 10.82 24.84 18.25
N LYS A 60 12.03 24.80 17.67
CA LYS A 60 12.43 25.75 16.60
C LYS A 60 12.16 25.12 15.23
N GLU A 61 11.28 25.74 14.47
CA GLU A 61 11.06 25.44 13.05
C GLU A 61 12.27 25.92 12.23
N LYS A 62 13.35 25.14 12.21
CA LYS A 62 14.43 25.31 11.23
C LYS A 62 13.99 24.71 9.89
N LYS A 63 14.35 25.38 8.78
CA LYS A 63 14.24 24.76 7.43
C LYS A 63 14.92 23.40 7.47
N THR A 64 14.16 22.34 7.26
CA THR A 64 14.70 20.98 7.26
C THR A 64 15.55 20.72 6.04
N SER A 65 16.76 20.21 6.26
CA SER A 65 17.60 19.76 5.16
C SER A 65 17.03 18.49 4.52
N ILE A 66 17.38 18.23 3.27
CA ILE A 66 16.99 17.01 2.55
C ILE A 66 17.50 15.76 3.30
N TYR A 67 18.71 15.83 3.85
CA TYR A 67 19.32 14.75 4.63
C TYR A 67 18.50 14.39 5.88
N GLU A 68 17.96 15.39 6.59
CA GLU A 68 17.09 15.14 7.77
C GLU A 68 15.81 14.40 7.37
N LYS A 69 15.23 14.71 6.22
CA LYS A 69 14.05 14.04 5.70
C LYS A 69 14.35 12.58 5.35
N ILE A 70 15.42 12.34 4.59
CA ILE A 70 15.86 10.99 4.21
C ILE A 70 16.14 10.15 5.47
N LEU A 71 16.87 10.70 6.43
CA LEU A 71 17.21 10.01 7.66
C LEU A 71 15.98 9.68 8.52
N THR A 72 14.98 10.57 8.54
CA THR A 72 13.71 10.32 9.24
C THR A 72 12.96 9.15 8.62
N ILE A 73 12.88 9.10 7.29
CA ILE A 73 12.18 8.02 6.58
C ILE A 73 12.92 6.70 6.79
N PHE A 74 14.23 6.71 6.61
CA PHE A 74 15.06 5.51 6.81
C PHE A 74 14.90 4.94 8.21
N PHE A 75 15.01 5.80 9.23
CA PHE A 75 14.83 5.40 10.62
C PHE A 75 13.43 4.85 10.90
N GLY A 76 12.39 5.41 10.28
CA GLY A 76 11.03 4.90 10.40
C GLY A 76 10.85 3.51 9.80
N TYR A 77 11.48 3.21 8.65
CA TYR A 77 11.45 1.85 8.06
C TYR A 77 12.13 0.79 8.92
N PHE A 78 12.99 1.17 9.86
CA PHE A 78 13.58 0.23 10.83
C PHE A 78 12.78 0.17 12.12
N LEU A 79 12.39 1.31 12.68
CA LEU A 79 11.79 1.38 14.01
C LEU A 79 10.33 0.94 14.04
N LEU A 80 9.52 1.35 13.03
CA LEU A 80 8.10 1.02 13.05
C LEU A 80 7.85 -0.48 12.92
N PRO A 81 8.55 -1.23 12.04
CA PRO A 81 8.44 -2.69 12.00
C PRO A 81 8.86 -3.37 13.31
N LEU A 82 9.81 -2.81 14.06
CA LEU A 82 10.17 -3.36 15.39
C LEU A 82 8.98 -3.33 16.35
N VAL A 83 8.20 -2.25 16.34
CA VAL A 83 6.99 -2.14 17.16
C VAL A 83 5.90 -3.09 16.65
N ILE A 84 5.74 -3.20 15.32
CA ILE A 84 4.78 -4.10 14.69
C ILE A 84 5.14 -5.57 14.94
N ALA A 85 6.41 -5.91 15.11
CA ALA A 85 6.88 -7.27 15.38
C ALA A 85 6.46 -7.82 16.74
N ILE A 86 6.06 -6.97 17.69
CA ILE A 86 5.75 -7.38 19.08
C ILE A 86 4.64 -8.44 19.14
N PRO A 87 3.47 -8.29 18.47
CA PRO A 87 2.45 -9.32 18.48
C PRO A 87 2.92 -10.64 17.86
N PHE A 88 3.77 -10.61 16.85
CA PHE A 88 4.33 -11.83 16.27
C PHE A 88 5.28 -12.54 17.21
N TYR A 89 6.16 -11.79 17.87
CA TYR A 89 7.16 -12.34 18.77
C TYR A 89 6.57 -12.95 20.05
N PHE A 90 5.60 -12.26 20.66
CA PHE A 90 4.95 -12.72 21.89
C PHE A 90 3.73 -13.60 21.63
N SER A 91 3.45 -13.95 20.37
CA SER A 91 2.35 -14.85 20.03
C SER A 91 2.60 -16.28 20.53
N ILE A 92 1.51 -17.05 20.64
CA ILE A 92 1.58 -18.48 21.00
C ILE A 92 2.37 -19.33 20.01
N TYR A 93 2.71 -18.79 18.84
CA TYR A 93 3.42 -19.52 17.76
C TYR A 93 4.93 -19.61 17.97
N ASN A 94 5.46 -19.07 19.08
CA ASN A 94 6.88 -19.13 19.48
C ASN A 94 7.87 -18.75 18.36
N LEU A 95 7.58 -17.69 17.63
CA LEU A 95 8.45 -17.20 16.57
C LEU A 95 9.75 -16.64 17.14
N THR A 96 10.87 -16.88 16.48
CA THR A 96 12.12 -16.21 16.82
C THR A 96 12.00 -14.71 16.55
N PHE A 97 12.81 -13.89 17.20
CA PHE A 97 12.81 -12.43 16.97
C PHE A 97 13.05 -12.08 15.49
N VAL A 98 13.98 -12.78 14.84
CA VAL A 98 14.32 -12.56 13.43
C VAL A 98 13.11 -12.84 12.53
N ASN A 99 12.40 -13.95 12.76
CA ASN A 99 11.21 -14.32 12.01
C ASN A 99 10.06 -13.32 12.25
N SER A 100 9.85 -12.92 13.49
CA SER A 100 8.82 -11.92 13.85
C SER A 100 9.10 -10.57 13.22
N TYR A 101 10.35 -10.15 13.18
CA TYR A 101 10.76 -8.92 12.52
C TYR A 101 10.67 -9.03 11.01
N PHE A 102 11.01 -10.20 10.43
CA PHE A 102 10.84 -10.46 9.00
C PHE A 102 9.36 -10.34 8.57
N GLU A 103 8.44 -10.97 9.30
CA GLU A 103 6.99 -10.86 9.03
C GLU A 103 6.52 -9.40 9.12
N ALA A 104 6.96 -8.68 10.16
CA ALA A 104 6.61 -7.28 10.36
C ALA A 104 7.16 -6.37 9.25
N ILE A 105 8.42 -6.55 8.83
CA ILE A 105 9.04 -5.74 7.78
C ILE A 105 8.45 -6.08 6.41
N SER A 106 8.18 -7.36 6.13
CA SER A 106 7.49 -7.80 4.92
C SER A 106 6.10 -7.20 4.80
N GLY A 107 5.34 -7.18 5.90
CA GLY A 107 4.07 -6.48 5.96
C GLY A 107 4.24 -4.98 5.73
N PHE A 108 5.09 -4.31 6.50
CA PHE A 108 5.27 -2.86 6.47
C PHE A 108 5.83 -2.33 5.14
N THR A 109 6.67 -3.11 4.44
CA THR A 109 7.17 -2.75 3.10
C THR A 109 6.25 -3.20 1.98
N SER A 110 5.10 -3.80 2.30
CA SER A 110 4.17 -4.37 1.33
C SER A 110 4.84 -5.38 0.38
N THR A 111 5.79 -6.16 0.88
CA THR A 111 6.51 -7.17 0.11
C THR A 111 5.68 -8.46 -0.02
N GLY A 112 4.90 -8.82 1.01
CA GLY A 112 3.96 -9.93 0.97
C GLY A 112 4.56 -11.33 1.22
N PHE A 113 5.87 -11.47 1.43
CA PHE A 113 6.46 -12.75 1.85
C PHE A 113 6.11 -13.06 3.30
N THR A 114 5.78 -14.31 3.59
CA THR A 114 5.40 -14.76 4.92
C THR A 114 6.24 -15.93 5.38
N ILE A 115 6.44 -16.01 6.71
CA ILE A 115 7.08 -17.15 7.37
C ILE A 115 6.06 -18.22 7.78
N PHE A 116 4.77 -17.93 7.67
CA PHE A 116 3.72 -18.87 8.05
C PHE A 116 3.40 -19.81 6.90
N ASP A 117 3.63 -21.10 7.10
CA ASP A 117 3.31 -22.14 6.09
C ASP A 117 1.81 -22.33 5.94
N ASN A 118 1.04 -22.18 7.02
CA ASN A 118 -0.40 -22.37 7.01
C ASN A 118 -1.13 -21.26 7.77
N ILE A 119 -1.72 -20.34 7.00
CA ILE A 119 -2.41 -19.17 7.54
C ILE A 119 -3.74 -19.56 8.20
N ASN A 120 -4.36 -20.68 7.76
CA ASN A 120 -5.64 -21.12 8.32
C ASN A 120 -5.54 -21.54 9.80
N HIS A 121 -4.34 -21.86 10.29
CA HIS A 121 -4.10 -22.19 11.70
C HIS A 121 -3.73 -20.99 12.56
N ILE A 122 -3.63 -19.80 11.98
CA ILE A 122 -3.33 -18.57 12.70
C ILE A 122 -4.62 -17.98 13.27
N ASP A 123 -4.53 -17.43 14.49
CA ASP A 123 -5.60 -16.69 15.12
C ASP A 123 -6.07 -15.50 14.26
N GLN A 124 -7.38 -15.32 14.14
CA GLN A 124 -7.97 -14.25 13.31
C GLN A 124 -7.48 -12.86 13.71
N SER A 125 -7.21 -12.62 14.99
CA SER A 125 -6.66 -11.35 15.47
C SER A 125 -5.24 -11.10 14.91
N LEU A 126 -4.43 -12.15 14.78
CA LEU A 126 -3.08 -12.04 14.22
C LEU A 126 -3.10 -11.89 12.69
N ILE A 127 -4.07 -12.53 12.00
CA ILE A 127 -4.31 -12.30 10.57
C ILE A 127 -4.70 -10.83 10.33
N LEU A 128 -5.58 -10.28 11.15
CA LEU A 128 -5.97 -8.86 11.06
C LEU A 128 -4.76 -7.94 11.30
N TRP A 129 -3.88 -8.29 12.25
CA TRP A 129 -2.65 -7.54 12.51
C TRP A 129 -1.68 -7.56 11.33
N ARG A 130 -1.58 -8.70 10.62
CA ARG A 130 -0.79 -8.83 9.39
C ARG A 130 -1.28 -7.85 8.32
N SER A 131 -2.57 -7.83 8.04
CA SER A 131 -3.17 -6.89 7.07
C SER A 131 -3.05 -5.43 7.52
N ALA A 132 -3.18 -5.15 8.83
CA ALA A 132 -2.96 -3.83 9.41
C ALA A 132 -1.51 -3.36 9.24
N SER A 133 -0.51 -4.25 9.35
CA SER A 133 0.89 -3.91 9.12
C SER A 133 1.14 -3.42 7.68
N GLN A 134 0.52 -4.06 6.69
CA GLN A 134 0.57 -3.61 5.29
C GLN A 134 -0.12 -2.26 5.09
N TRP A 135 -1.28 -2.09 5.71
CA TRP A 135 -2.03 -0.83 5.63
C TRP A 135 -1.23 0.35 6.17
N ILE A 136 -0.57 0.19 7.33
CA ILE A 136 0.31 1.22 7.91
C ILE A 136 1.51 1.48 6.99
N GLY A 137 2.08 0.42 6.43
CA GLY A 137 3.24 0.51 5.54
C GLY A 137 2.95 1.27 4.26
N GLY A 138 1.83 1.00 3.59
CA GLY A 138 1.37 1.73 2.41
C GLY A 138 1.12 3.22 2.71
N LEU A 139 0.52 3.52 3.86
CA LEU A 139 0.34 4.89 4.32
C LEU A 139 1.69 5.58 4.59
N TYR A 140 2.63 4.89 5.24
CA TYR A 140 3.98 5.42 5.50
C TYR A 140 4.74 5.69 4.22
N PHE A 141 4.59 4.83 3.22
CA PHE A 141 5.18 5.02 1.90
C PHE A 141 4.65 6.29 1.19
N LEU A 142 3.34 6.48 1.13
CA LEU A 142 2.73 7.70 0.55
C LEU A 142 3.20 8.97 1.27
N PHE A 143 3.30 8.89 2.58
CA PHE A 143 3.82 9.95 3.40
C PHE A 143 5.31 10.24 3.10
N SER A 144 6.12 9.21 2.91
CA SER A 144 7.53 9.32 2.56
C SER A 144 7.74 10.05 1.24
N ILE A 145 6.88 9.78 0.24
CA ILE A 145 6.92 10.51 -1.04
C ILE A 145 6.71 12.01 -0.85
N ILE A 146 5.75 12.41 0.01
CA ILE A 146 5.50 13.83 0.28
C ILE A 146 6.66 14.50 1.00
N LEU A 147 7.26 13.82 1.96
CA LEU A 147 8.43 14.34 2.65
C LEU A 147 9.62 14.56 1.69
N LEU A 148 9.80 13.67 0.73
CA LEU A 148 10.90 13.68 -0.23
C LEU A 148 10.61 14.51 -1.48
N ILE A 149 9.46 15.15 -1.57
CA ILE A 149 9.04 15.85 -2.78
C ILE A 149 10.01 16.93 -3.25
N ASP A 150 10.77 17.52 -2.33
CA ASP A 150 11.77 18.52 -2.67
C ASP A 150 12.96 17.96 -3.49
N ILE A 151 13.13 16.64 -3.50
CA ILE A 151 14.18 15.93 -4.25
C ILE A 151 13.77 15.69 -5.70
N PHE A 152 12.47 15.65 -5.97
CA PHE A 152 11.94 15.33 -7.29
C PHE A 152 11.95 16.56 -8.23
N ASP A 153 12.04 16.28 -9.52
CA ASP A 153 12.04 17.30 -10.57
C ASP A 153 10.76 18.16 -10.58
N ASN A 154 10.86 19.35 -11.17
CA ASN A 154 9.75 20.30 -11.24
C ASN A 154 8.53 19.75 -12.00
N SER A 155 8.71 18.81 -12.92
CA SER A 155 7.58 18.13 -13.61
C SER A 155 6.74 17.32 -12.63
N PHE A 156 7.38 16.57 -11.73
CA PHE A 156 6.70 15.83 -10.67
C PHE A 156 6.06 16.75 -9.63
N LYS A 157 6.72 17.85 -9.30
CA LYS A 157 6.15 18.87 -8.41
C LYS A 157 4.89 19.48 -8.99
N ARG A 158 4.84 19.78 -10.29
CA ARG A 158 3.65 20.33 -10.96
C ARG A 158 2.47 19.37 -10.97
N SER A 159 2.71 18.09 -11.18
CA SER A 159 1.62 17.09 -11.11
C SER A 159 0.98 17.03 -9.73
N LEU A 160 1.72 17.40 -8.68
CA LEU A 160 1.28 17.44 -7.29
C LEU A 160 0.69 18.79 -6.87
N THR A 161 1.23 19.92 -7.39
CA THR A 161 0.80 21.27 -6.98
C THR A 161 -0.65 21.55 -7.28
N ASN A 162 -1.23 20.85 -8.26
CA ASN A 162 -2.65 20.96 -8.57
C ASN A 162 -3.55 20.40 -7.45
N PHE A 163 -3.03 19.52 -6.57
CA PHE A 163 -3.80 18.86 -5.52
C PHE A 163 -3.37 19.24 -4.11
N ILE A 164 -2.10 19.60 -3.94
CA ILE A 164 -1.50 19.88 -2.66
C ILE A 164 -0.82 21.26 -2.77
N SER A 165 -1.35 22.25 -2.05
CA SER A 165 -0.68 23.54 -1.92
C SER A 165 0.65 23.36 -1.19
N PHE A 166 1.78 23.58 -1.91
CA PHE A 166 3.14 23.36 -1.37
C PHE A 166 3.64 24.48 -0.47
N ASN A 167 2.87 24.90 0.49
CA ASN A 167 3.42 25.69 1.57
C ASN A 167 4.15 24.75 2.55
N LYS A 168 5.45 24.98 2.76
CA LYS A 168 6.31 24.17 3.65
C LYS A 168 5.77 24.08 5.10
N ALA A 169 4.94 25.03 5.51
CA ALA A 169 4.24 25.03 6.79
C ALA A 169 3.06 24.02 6.87
N GLU A 170 2.59 23.49 5.75
CA GLU A 170 1.36 22.68 5.68
C GLU A 170 1.60 21.16 5.48
N THR A 171 2.86 20.70 5.56
CA THR A 171 3.16 19.25 5.35
C THR A 171 2.38 18.34 6.29
N LEU A 172 2.16 18.75 7.54
CA LEU A 172 1.35 17.99 8.49
C LEU A 172 -0.13 17.95 8.09
N LYS A 173 -0.69 19.11 7.68
CA LYS A 173 -2.08 19.18 7.22
C LYS A 173 -2.31 18.32 5.98
N GLN A 174 -1.35 18.29 5.07
CA GLN A 174 -1.38 17.44 3.89
C GLN A 174 -1.30 15.96 4.25
N SER A 175 -0.48 15.60 5.23
CA SER A 175 -0.38 14.22 5.74
C SER A 175 -1.70 13.74 6.33
N PHE A 176 -2.39 14.56 7.10
CA PHE A 176 -3.72 14.24 7.62
C PHE A 176 -4.76 14.08 6.51
N LYS A 177 -4.69 14.91 5.47
CA LYS A 177 -5.58 14.80 4.31
C LYS A 177 -5.40 13.48 3.58
N ILE A 178 -4.15 13.03 3.40
CA ILE A 178 -3.85 11.73 2.79
C ILE A 178 -4.30 10.58 3.69
N PHE A 179 -4.03 10.65 4.98
CA PHE A 179 -4.52 9.67 5.94
C PHE A 179 -6.03 9.49 5.84
N PHE A 180 -6.79 10.59 5.84
CA PHE A 180 -8.23 10.56 5.73
C PHE A 180 -8.70 9.97 4.40
N LEU A 181 -8.09 10.37 3.28
CA LEU A 181 -8.41 9.85 1.95
C LEU A 181 -8.10 8.35 1.84
N TYR A 182 -6.93 7.94 2.31
CA TYR A 182 -6.51 6.54 2.32
C TYR A 182 -7.47 5.67 3.13
N SER A 183 -7.86 6.13 4.32
CA SER A 183 -8.85 5.45 5.17
C SER A 183 -10.23 5.37 4.51
N LEU A 184 -10.67 6.46 3.85
CA LEU A 184 -11.96 6.50 3.17
C LEU A 184 -12.01 5.55 1.98
N ILE A 185 -10.94 5.47 1.19
CA ILE A 185 -10.84 4.51 0.08
C ILE A 185 -10.83 3.07 0.62
N THR A 186 -10.12 2.81 1.72
CA THR A 186 -10.13 1.48 2.37
C THR A 186 -11.55 1.07 2.77
N LEU A 187 -12.30 1.99 3.38
CA LEU A 187 -13.71 1.75 3.72
C LEU A 187 -14.57 1.52 2.47
N GLY A 188 -14.33 2.27 1.40
CA GLY A 188 -15.00 2.07 0.12
C GLY A 188 -14.77 0.68 -0.46
N ILE A 189 -13.52 0.21 -0.49
CA ILE A 189 -13.16 -1.15 -0.95
C ILE A 189 -13.86 -2.20 -0.07
N PHE A 190 -13.79 -2.02 1.25
CA PHE A 190 -14.46 -2.91 2.21
C PHE A 190 -15.95 -3.02 1.95
N VAL A 191 -16.66 -1.90 1.78
CA VAL A 191 -18.11 -1.87 1.53
C VAL A 191 -18.44 -2.55 0.19
N ILE A 192 -17.68 -2.26 -0.87
CA ILE A 192 -17.92 -2.87 -2.19
C ILE A 192 -17.75 -4.38 -2.11
N LEU A 193 -16.69 -4.90 -1.48
CA LEU A 193 -16.49 -6.35 -1.32
C LEU A 193 -17.63 -7.01 -0.53
N ASN A 194 -18.16 -6.34 0.51
CA ASN A 194 -19.31 -6.86 1.25
C ASN A 194 -20.59 -6.88 0.41
N ILE A 195 -20.85 -5.88 -0.44
CA ILE A 195 -21.98 -5.87 -1.38
C ILE A 195 -21.95 -7.08 -2.32
N PHE A 196 -20.73 -7.51 -2.70
CA PHE A 196 -20.53 -8.72 -3.51
C PHE A 196 -20.43 -10.01 -2.68
N GLU A 197 -20.95 -9.99 -1.45
CA GLU A 197 -21.07 -11.17 -0.56
C GLU A 197 -19.72 -11.81 -0.16
N VAL A 198 -18.62 -11.06 -0.22
CA VAL A 198 -17.37 -11.51 0.38
C VAL A 198 -17.49 -11.41 1.90
N ARG A 199 -17.12 -12.47 2.63
CA ARG A 199 -17.21 -12.53 4.09
C ARG A 199 -16.55 -11.30 4.74
N MET A 200 -17.23 -10.66 5.70
CA MET A 200 -16.83 -9.40 6.32
C MET A 200 -15.38 -9.37 6.83
N PHE A 201 -14.91 -10.43 7.47
CA PHE A 201 -13.52 -10.56 7.91
C PHE A 201 -12.54 -10.54 6.72
N ASN A 202 -12.85 -11.30 5.68
CA ASN A 202 -12.01 -11.36 4.48
C ASN A 202 -12.02 -10.03 3.72
N SER A 203 -13.18 -9.38 3.61
CA SER A 203 -13.32 -8.07 2.97
C SER A 203 -12.48 -7.00 3.65
N LEU A 204 -12.42 -6.98 4.98
CA LEU A 204 -11.61 -6.03 5.73
C LEU A 204 -10.11 -6.25 5.50
N ASN A 205 -9.67 -7.51 5.57
CA ASN A 205 -8.28 -7.86 5.32
C ASN A 205 -7.88 -7.56 3.87
N LEU A 206 -8.70 -7.96 2.88
CA LEU A 206 -8.46 -7.66 1.47
C LEU A 206 -8.44 -6.16 1.20
N ALA A 207 -9.34 -5.37 1.80
CA ALA A 207 -9.34 -3.92 1.62
C ALA A 207 -8.04 -3.28 2.09
N MET A 208 -7.51 -3.68 3.24
CA MET A 208 -6.22 -3.21 3.76
C MET A 208 -5.06 -3.60 2.84
N THR A 209 -5.06 -4.84 2.35
CA THR A 209 -4.01 -5.38 1.48
C THR A 209 -4.06 -4.76 0.09
N ILE A 210 -5.22 -4.61 -0.51
CA ILE A 210 -5.40 -4.03 -1.85
C ILE A 210 -4.92 -2.57 -1.88
N ILE A 211 -5.36 -1.75 -0.95
CA ILE A 211 -4.99 -0.33 -0.92
C ILE A 211 -3.48 -0.11 -0.72
N SER A 212 -2.81 -1.04 -0.03
CA SER A 212 -1.37 -0.98 0.24
C SER A 212 -0.51 -1.72 -0.78
N SER A 213 -1.10 -2.41 -1.75
CA SER A 213 -0.41 -3.37 -2.65
C SER A 213 0.38 -4.43 -1.88
N GLY A 214 -0.21 -4.98 -0.81
CA GLY A 214 0.56 -5.71 0.20
C GLY A 214 0.76 -7.19 -0.04
N GLY A 215 -0.20 -7.91 -0.63
CA GLY A 215 -0.12 -9.34 -0.96
C GLY A 215 -0.47 -10.34 0.16
N PHE A 216 -0.61 -9.92 1.42
CA PHE A 216 -1.05 -10.84 2.48
C PHE A 216 -2.51 -11.23 2.31
N LEU A 217 -2.77 -12.53 2.41
CA LEU A 217 -4.11 -13.09 2.38
C LEU A 217 -4.57 -13.52 3.78
N PRO A 218 -5.88 -13.49 4.07
CA PRO A 218 -6.46 -14.04 5.30
C PRO A 218 -6.62 -15.57 5.27
N SER A 219 -6.27 -16.24 4.17
CA SER A 219 -6.23 -17.70 4.02
C SER A 219 -5.05 -18.11 3.14
N ASN A 220 -4.77 -19.41 3.05
CA ASN A 220 -3.67 -19.91 2.21
C ASN A 220 -3.88 -19.60 0.72
N ASN A 221 -5.11 -19.75 0.24
CA ASN A 221 -5.45 -19.58 -1.17
C ASN A 221 -6.56 -18.54 -1.34
N LEU A 222 -6.44 -17.73 -2.37
CA LEU A 222 -7.46 -16.72 -2.70
C LEU A 222 -8.78 -17.39 -3.15
N SER A 223 -8.73 -18.56 -3.76
CA SER A 223 -9.90 -19.35 -4.16
C SER A 223 -10.82 -19.74 -2.98
N ASN A 224 -10.28 -19.81 -1.75
CA ASN A 224 -11.09 -20.03 -0.54
C ASN A 224 -11.86 -18.77 -0.10
N ILE A 225 -11.50 -17.61 -0.63
CA ILE A 225 -12.09 -16.32 -0.27
C ILE A 225 -13.07 -15.86 -1.33
N LEU A 226 -12.67 -15.97 -2.61
CA LEU A 226 -13.45 -15.56 -3.79
C LEU A 226 -14.00 -16.80 -4.48
N ILE A 227 -15.30 -17.05 -4.33
CA ILE A 227 -15.95 -18.26 -4.83
C ILE A 227 -16.58 -17.99 -6.22
N ASN A 228 -17.15 -16.78 -6.39
CA ASN A 228 -17.90 -16.42 -7.58
C ASN A 228 -17.08 -15.60 -8.57
N ASN A 229 -17.28 -15.77 -9.87
CA ASN A 229 -16.65 -14.96 -10.92
C ASN A 229 -16.89 -13.45 -10.72
N SER A 230 -18.05 -13.05 -10.23
CA SER A 230 -18.36 -11.63 -9.90
C SER A 230 -17.45 -11.08 -8.81
N GLN A 231 -17.15 -11.87 -7.77
CA GLN A 231 -16.22 -11.49 -6.71
C GLN A 231 -14.79 -11.34 -7.25
N ILE A 232 -14.37 -12.24 -8.13
CA ILE A 232 -13.04 -12.19 -8.78
C ILE A 232 -12.91 -10.92 -9.63
N ILE A 233 -13.89 -10.63 -10.49
CA ILE A 233 -13.87 -9.47 -11.36
C ILE A 233 -13.87 -8.15 -10.56
N ILE A 234 -14.72 -8.04 -9.54
CA ILE A 234 -14.76 -6.81 -8.74
C ILE A 234 -13.48 -6.62 -7.93
N THR A 235 -12.92 -7.69 -7.37
CA THR A 235 -11.64 -7.63 -6.67
C THR A 235 -10.52 -7.17 -7.62
N SER A 236 -10.50 -7.70 -8.84
CA SER A 236 -9.56 -7.29 -9.89
C SER A 236 -9.67 -5.81 -10.23
N LEU A 237 -10.88 -5.28 -10.36
CA LEU A 237 -11.13 -3.85 -10.59
C LEU A 237 -10.66 -3.00 -9.40
N LEU A 238 -10.91 -3.45 -8.17
CA LEU A 238 -10.49 -2.76 -6.96
C LEU A 238 -8.96 -2.72 -6.82
N MET A 239 -8.24 -3.75 -7.29
CA MET A 239 -6.76 -3.75 -7.30
C MET A 239 -6.19 -2.61 -8.14
N LEU A 240 -6.87 -2.15 -9.19
CA LEU A 240 -6.43 -1.01 -9.99
C LEU A 240 -6.39 0.31 -9.20
N ILE A 241 -7.10 0.42 -8.08
CA ILE A 241 -7.05 1.60 -7.20
C ILE A 241 -5.63 1.83 -6.68
N SER A 242 -4.89 0.76 -6.37
CA SER A 242 -3.51 0.86 -5.92
C SER A 242 -2.51 1.15 -7.04
N PHE A 243 -2.88 0.91 -8.30
CA PHE A 243 -2.08 1.20 -9.49
C PHE A 243 -2.19 2.66 -9.93
N PHE A 244 -3.40 3.24 -9.88
CA PHE A 244 -3.63 4.65 -10.19
C PHE A 244 -3.26 5.57 -9.02
N SER A 245 -3.14 6.86 -9.31
CA SER A 245 -2.89 7.86 -8.27
C SER A 245 -4.04 7.90 -7.25
N ILE A 246 -3.67 7.91 -5.97
CA ILE A 246 -4.65 8.05 -4.89
C ILE A 246 -5.44 9.36 -4.99
N PHE A 247 -4.86 10.40 -5.61
CA PHE A 247 -5.50 11.70 -5.84
C PHE A 247 -6.53 11.69 -6.98
N LEU A 248 -6.42 10.76 -7.94
CA LEU A 248 -7.46 10.54 -8.94
C LEU A 248 -8.77 10.19 -8.26
N SER A 249 -8.74 9.26 -7.32
CA SER A 249 -9.91 8.87 -6.53
C SER A 249 -10.49 10.04 -5.75
N TYR A 250 -9.64 10.92 -5.18
CA TYR A 250 -10.08 12.13 -4.50
C TYR A 250 -10.82 13.09 -5.43
N ASN A 251 -10.30 13.31 -6.62
CA ASN A 251 -10.93 14.22 -7.58
C ASN A 251 -12.26 13.73 -8.11
N LEU A 252 -12.35 12.43 -8.39
CA LEU A 252 -13.60 11.81 -8.86
C LEU A 252 -14.71 11.93 -7.80
N ILE A 253 -14.35 11.86 -6.50
CA ILE A 253 -15.31 11.86 -5.41
C ILE A 253 -15.69 13.27 -4.94
N PHE A 254 -14.72 14.20 -4.85
CA PHE A 254 -14.90 15.45 -4.12
C PHE A 254 -14.87 16.74 -4.94
N THR A 255 -14.40 16.74 -6.20
CA THR A 255 -14.34 17.99 -6.96
C THR A 255 -15.62 18.24 -7.76
N LYS A 256 -16.33 19.30 -7.37
CA LYS A 256 -17.47 19.86 -8.13
C LYS A 256 -17.05 20.71 -9.35
N ASN A 257 -15.78 21.03 -9.51
CA ASN A 257 -15.31 21.91 -10.57
C ASN A 257 -14.89 21.09 -11.80
N HIS A 258 -15.52 21.37 -12.92
CA HIS A 258 -15.37 20.73 -14.23
C HIS A 258 -13.99 20.87 -14.92
N ASN A 259 -13.01 21.52 -14.28
CA ASN A 259 -11.63 21.50 -14.72
C ASN A 259 -10.94 20.24 -14.15
N LEU A 260 -11.38 19.07 -14.64
CA LEU A 260 -10.63 17.84 -14.50
C LEU A 260 -9.32 18.01 -15.28
N ASN A 261 -8.35 18.66 -14.69
CA ASN A 261 -6.97 18.45 -15.08
C ASN A 261 -6.64 17.01 -14.75
N PHE A 262 -7.14 16.08 -15.60
CA PHE A 262 -6.68 14.72 -15.59
C PHE A 262 -5.16 14.79 -15.63
N PHE A 263 -4.50 14.15 -14.68
CA PHE A 263 -3.07 13.94 -14.81
C PHE A 263 -2.85 13.25 -16.14
N ASN A 264 -2.05 13.84 -16.98
CA ASN A 264 -1.64 13.16 -18.20
C ASN A 264 -1.06 11.77 -17.92
N GLU A 265 -0.50 11.55 -16.72
CA GLU A 265 0.00 10.28 -16.25
C GLU A 265 -1.08 9.21 -16.11
N ASP A 266 -2.18 9.50 -15.42
CA ASP A 266 -3.26 8.52 -15.18
C ASP A 266 -3.96 8.12 -16.49
N ILE A 267 -4.07 9.03 -17.45
CA ILE A 267 -4.61 8.72 -18.80
C ILE A 267 -3.66 7.79 -19.55
N HIS A 268 -2.36 8.06 -19.52
CA HIS A 268 -1.38 7.19 -20.18
C HIS A 268 -1.32 5.80 -19.53
N LEU A 269 -1.45 5.74 -18.20
CA LEU A 269 -1.56 4.47 -17.47
C LEU A 269 -2.82 3.70 -17.84
N LEU A 270 -3.95 4.40 -17.98
CA LEU A 270 -5.19 3.77 -18.42
C LEU A 270 -5.06 3.22 -19.83
N LEU A 271 -4.48 3.98 -20.76
CA LEU A 271 -4.20 3.51 -22.12
C LEU A 271 -3.24 2.31 -22.10
N TYR A 272 -2.19 2.35 -21.29
CA TYR A 272 -1.27 1.23 -21.11
C TYR A 272 -2.00 -0.02 -20.62
N PHE A 273 -2.84 0.11 -19.58
CA PHE A 273 -3.63 -1.01 -19.08
C PHE A 273 -4.61 -1.56 -20.12
N LEU A 274 -5.30 -0.70 -20.86
CA LEU A 274 -6.22 -1.11 -21.92
C LEU A 274 -5.49 -1.81 -23.08
N THR A 275 -4.30 -1.34 -23.46
CA THR A 275 -3.49 -2.03 -24.49
C THR A 275 -3.03 -3.41 -24.02
N LEU A 276 -2.63 -3.55 -22.76
CA LEU A 276 -2.29 -4.86 -22.18
C LEU A 276 -3.52 -5.80 -22.19
N LEU A 277 -4.65 -5.30 -21.74
CA LEU A 277 -5.89 -6.07 -21.71
C LEU A 277 -6.28 -6.55 -23.12
N PHE A 278 -6.16 -5.68 -24.13
CA PHE A 278 -6.40 -6.02 -25.52
C PHE A 278 -5.44 -7.08 -26.07
N ILE A 279 -4.14 -6.96 -25.76
CA ILE A 279 -3.11 -7.95 -26.13
C ILE A 279 -3.43 -9.31 -25.50
N PHE A 280 -3.71 -9.33 -24.20
CA PHE A 280 -4.08 -10.57 -23.52
C PHE A 280 -5.35 -11.18 -24.07
N PHE A 281 -6.35 -10.35 -24.46
CA PHE A 281 -7.58 -10.81 -25.09
C PHE A 281 -7.36 -11.49 -26.43
N ILE A 282 -6.41 -11.03 -27.24
CA ILE A 282 -6.13 -11.61 -28.59
C ILE A 282 -5.26 -12.87 -28.49
N PHE A 283 -4.21 -12.84 -27.67
CA PHE A 283 -3.19 -13.88 -27.69
C PHE A 283 -3.49 -15.08 -26.79
N PHE A 284 -4.28 -14.87 -25.75
CA PHE A 284 -4.64 -15.94 -24.84
C PHE A 284 -6.11 -16.33 -25.13
N ASN A 285 -6.29 -17.34 -25.99
CA ASN A 285 -7.59 -17.93 -26.26
C ASN A 285 -8.22 -18.39 -24.95
N PHE A 286 -9.45 -17.98 -24.71
CA PHE A 286 -10.22 -18.08 -23.48
C PHE A 286 -10.72 -19.51 -23.15
N ASP A 287 -9.89 -20.53 -23.30
CA ASP A 287 -10.16 -21.83 -22.70
C ASP A 287 -10.08 -21.81 -21.16
N ASN A 288 -9.38 -20.81 -20.62
CA ASN A 288 -9.35 -20.50 -19.19
C ASN A 288 -10.32 -19.35 -18.86
N ASN A 289 -10.93 -19.41 -17.70
CA ASN A 289 -11.90 -18.41 -17.24
C ASN A 289 -11.32 -16.97 -17.36
N PHE A 290 -11.98 -16.10 -18.14
CA PHE A 290 -11.58 -14.69 -18.29
C PHE A 290 -11.30 -14.02 -16.94
N SER A 291 -12.07 -14.31 -15.90
CA SER A 291 -11.93 -13.78 -14.57
C SER A 291 -10.56 -14.06 -13.94
N GLU A 292 -9.99 -15.24 -14.17
CA GLU A 292 -8.69 -15.64 -13.62
C GLU A 292 -7.54 -14.88 -14.30
N ILE A 293 -7.57 -14.80 -15.63
CA ILE A 293 -6.56 -14.06 -16.41
C ILE A 293 -6.64 -12.57 -16.07
N PHE A 294 -7.85 -12.03 -15.96
CA PHE A 294 -8.06 -10.63 -15.59
C PHE A 294 -7.53 -10.32 -14.18
N LEU A 295 -7.76 -11.22 -13.21
CA LEU A 295 -7.20 -11.10 -11.88
C LEU A 295 -5.67 -11.16 -11.89
N ALA A 296 -5.06 -12.11 -12.59
CA ALA A 296 -3.62 -12.25 -12.68
C ALA A 296 -2.98 -11.00 -13.33
N LEU A 297 -3.59 -10.45 -14.38
CA LEU A 297 -3.13 -9.24 -15.04
C LEU A 297 -3.23 -8.01 -14.12
N THR A 298 -4.36 -7.79 -13.48
CA THR A 298 -4.54 -6.66 -12.57
C THR A 298 -3.64 -6.77 -11.34
N SER A 299 -3.47 -7.98 -10.80
CA SER A 299 -2.58 -8.29 -9.69
C SER A 299 -1.12 -8.01 -10.03
N SER A 300 -0.67 -8.37 -11.24
CA SER A 300 0.70 -8.13 -11.71
C SER A 300 0.98 -6.65 -11.91
N VAL A 301 0.06 -5.93 -12.55
CA VAL A 301 0.20 -4.50 -12.84
C VAL A 301 0.14 -3.67 -11.55
N SER A 302 -0.71 -4.05 -10.60
CA SER A 302 -0.82 -3.40 -9.28
C SER A 302 0.26 -3.86 -8.28
N ASN A 303 1.04 -4.90 -8.62
CA ASN A 303 2.08 -5.48 -7.77
C ASN A 303 1.56 -6.05 -6.43
N ILE A 304 0.34 -6.57 -6.41
CA ILE A 304 -0.25 -7.17 -5.19
C ILE A 304 0.20 -8.63 -5.03
N GLY A 305 0.35 -9.38 -6.13
CA GLY A 305 0.81 -10.76 -6.11
C GLY A 305 -0.29 -11.78 -5.82
N PHE A 306 -1.57 -11.45 -6.03
CA PHE A 306 -2.67 -12.40 -5.87
C PHE A 306 -2.80 -13.31 -7.09
N SER A 307 -2.94 -14.63 -6.85
CA SER A 307 -3.26 -15.64 -7.87
C SER A 307 -4.34 -16.58 -7.33
N LEU A 308 -5.17 -17.10 -8.22
CA LEU A 308 -6.18 -18.11 -7.87
C LEU A 308 -5.59 -19.51 -8.00
N ASN A 309 -4.88 -19.76 -9.07
CA ASN A 309 -4.22 -21.04 -9.39
C ASN A 309 -2.76 -20.78 -9.79
N ASP A 310 -1.95 -21.82 -9.76
CA ASP A 310 -0.60 -21.74 -10.31
C ASP A 310 -0.70 -21.49 -11.82
N SER A 311 -0.27 -20.30 -12.26
CA SER A 311 -0.24 -19.97 -13.67
C SER A 311 0.75 -20.86 -14.41
N SER A 312 0.45 -21.18 -15.69
CA SER A 312 1.42 -21.89 -16.53
C SER A 312 2.76 -21.14 -16.56
N GLU A 313 3.88 -21.87 -16.64
CA GLU A 313 5.23 -21.28 -16.60
C GLU A 313 5.43 -20.12 -17.58
N ASN A 314 4.87 -20.24 -18.78
CA ASN A 314 4.96 -19.18 -19.82
C ASN A 314 4.21 -17.90 -19.44
N LEU A 315 3.04 -18.00 -18.81
CA LEU A 315 2.26 -16.86 -18.33
C LEU A 315 2.93 -16.20 -17.13
N SER A 316 3.52 -16.98 -16.24
CA SER A 316 4.20 -16.45 -15.05
C SER A 316 5.38 -15.55 -15.42
N PHE A 317 6.12 -15.86 -16.50
CA PHE A 317 7.21 -15.02 -17.00
C PHE A 317 6.72 -13.68 -17.53
N ILE A 318 5.60 -13.64 -18.26
CA ILE A 318 5.00 -12.40 -18.75
C ILE A 318 4.53 -11.53 -17.58
N PHE A 319 3.85 -12.12 -16.60
CA PHE A 319 3.43 -11.40 -15.41
C PHE A 319 4.60 -10.84 -14.61
N LEU A 320 5.73 -11.55 -14.54
CA LEU A 320 6.95 -11.07 -13.91
C LEU A 320 7.50 -9.80 -14.60
N ILE A 321 7.45 -9.75 -15.94
CA ILE A 321 7.84 -8.54 -16.68
C ILE A 321 6.89 -7.37 -16.35
N LEU A 322 5.59 -7.62 -16.25
CA LEU A 322 4.60 -6.60 -15.91
C LEU A 322 4.81 -6.00 -14.52
N VAL A 323 5.26 -6.81 -13.56
CA VAL A 323 5.59 -6.36 -12.20
C VAL A 323 6.70 -5.29 -12.18
N ILE A 324 7.62 -5.31 -13.16
CA ILE A 324 8.70 -4.31 -13.25
C ILE A 324 8.15 -2.90 -13.51
N ILE A 325 7.06 -2.79 -14.27
CA ILE A 325 6.43 -1.51 -14.61
C ILE A 325 5.43 -1.14 -13.52
N GLY A 326 5.83 -0.23 -12.64
CA GLY A 326 4.97 0.25 -11.56
C GLY A 326 3.91 1.25 -12.03
N GLY A 327 2.96 1.50 -11.16
CA GLY A 327 1.86 2.45 -11.39
C GLY A 327 2.28 3.92 -11.35
N SER A 328 1.28 4.78 -11.09
CA SER A 328 1.45 6.22 -11.05
C SER A 328 2.40 6.65 -9.93
N PHE A 329 2.91 7.87 -10.01
CA PHE A 329 3.86 8.39 -9.04
C PHE A 329 3.33 8.37 -7.59
N PHE A 330 2.04 8.67 -7.41
CA PHE A 330 1.34 8.65 -6.12
C PHE A 330 0.44 7.43 -5.92
N SER A 331 0.84 6.30 -6.43
CA SER A 331 0.21 5.01 -6.16
C SER A 331 0.97 4.26 -5.08
N THR A 332 0.34 3.27 -4.49
CA THR A 332 0.97 2.35 -3.54
C THR A 332 1.67 1.18 -4.24
N SER A 333 1.41 0.95 -5.55
CA SER A 333 2.08 -0.11 -6.30
C SER A 333 3.60 0.07 -6.28
N SER A 334 4.35 -1.01 -6.33
CA SER A 334 5.80 -1.03 -6.41
C SER A 334 6.31 -0.89 -7.87
N GLY A 335 7.53 -1.25 -8.16
CA GLY A 335 8.13 -1.21 -9.49
C GLY A 335 8.68 0.16 -9.90
N ILE A 336 9.19 0.23 -11.13
CA ILE A 336 9.70 1.47 -11.72
C ILE A 336 8.52 2.33 -12.14
N ARG A 337 8.40 3.53 -11.57
CA ARG A 337 7.29 4.45 -11.85
C ARG A 337 7.11 4.68 -13.34
N PHE A 338 5.88 4.53 -13.82
CA PHE A 338 5.52 4.65 -15.24
C PHE A 338 6.06 5.94 -15.88
N LEU A 339 5.94 7.08 -15.21
CA LEU A 339 6.46 8.36 -15.71
C LEU A 339 7.96 8.33 -16.00
N LYS A 340 8.76 7.60 -15.23
CA LYS A 340 10.21 7.49 -15.50
C LYS A 340 10.46 6.71 -16.78
N ILE A 341 9.76 5.60 -16.96
CA ILE A 341 9.86 4.79 -18.18
C ILE A 341 9.41 5.61 -19.39
N TYR A 342 8.26 6.25 -19.30
CA TYR A 342 7.71 7.11 -20.35
C TYR A 342 8.66 8.27 -20.72
N SER A 343 9.23 8.94 -19.71
CA SER A 343 10.18 10.04 -19.97
C SER A 343 11.46 9.57 -20.65
N LEU A 344 11.97 8.40 -20.30
CA LEU A 344 13.14 7.79 -20.96
C LEU A 344 12.84 7.45 -22.42
N PHE A 345 11.71 6.81 -22.70
CA PHE A 345 11.32 6.51 -24.08
C PHE A 345 11.12 7.77 -24.91
N LYS A 346 10.46 8.78 -24.36
CA LYS A 346 10.27 10.07 -25.05
C LYS A 346 11.58 10.77 -25.34
N TYR A 347 12.51 10.75 -24.39
CA TYR A 347 13.83 11.32 -24.58
C TYR A 347 14.59 10.56 -25.67
N SER A 348 14.65 9.23 -25.63
CA SER A 348 15.33 8.40 -26.61
C SER A 348 14.78 8.61 -28.03
N ILE A 349 13.45 8.68 -28.19
CA ILE A 349 12.81 8.94 -29.48
C ILE A 349 13.20 10.33 -30.00
N ASN A 350 13.16 11.35 -29.16
CA ASN A 350 13.54 12.71 -29.55
C ASN A 350 14.99 12.81 -29.99
N GLU A 351 15.92 12.13 -29.29
CA GLU A 351 17.31 12.04 -29.68
C GLU A 351 17.48 11.40 -31.06
N ILE A 352 16.85 10.24 -31.28
CA ILE A 352 16.89 9.54 -32.59
C ILE A 352 16.36 10.45 -33.71
N LEU A 353 15.24 11.15 -33.47
CA LEU A 353 14.65 12.07 -34.44
C LEU A 353 15.54 13.31 -34.69
N SER A 354 16.33 13.74 -33.71
CA SER A 354 17.28 14.87 -33.87
C SER A 354 18.45 14.52 -34.75
N TYR A 355 18.93 13.25 -34.72
CA TYR A 355 19.98 12.75 -35.59
C TYR A 355 19.51 12.47 -37.02
N SER A 356 18.22 12.31 -37.24
CA SER A 356 17.66 12.05 -38.57
C SER A 356 17.28 13.33 -39.35
N ARG A 357 17.47 14.51 -38.74
CA ARG A 357 17.37 15.83 -39.35
C ARG A 357 18.75 16.42 -39.61
#